data_cd9d866d45a2c91ecc4f906845d3665f
#
_entry.id   cd9d866d45a2c91ecc4f906845d3665f
#
_cell.length_a   1.000
_cell.length_b   1.000
_cell.length_c   1.000
_cell.angle_alpha   90.00
_cell.angle_beta   90.00
_cell.angle_gamma   90.00
#
_symmetry.space_group_name_H-M   'P 1'
#
loop_
_entity.id
_entity.type
_entity.pdbx_description
1 polymer ?
#
loop_
_entity_poly.entity_id
_entity_poly.type
_entity_poly.pdbx_seq_one_letter_code
_entity_poly.pdbx_strand_id
1 'polypeptide(L)'
;MKNGVPFITMPKEFSASADITMAVQAGPRLVIDGSIPKLKEGIAARTAVGITRDGKVILLVTEGSPITLQELARRMKISRYEGGLECANAMAFDGGGSTQAYAKIKNFELSIDGISYITNGLAVFAK
;
A
#
# COMPACT_ATOMS: atom_id res chain seq x y z
N MET A 1 -4.52 12.07 -2.97
CA MET A 1 -3.50 12.92 -3.65
C MET A 1 -3.98 14.36 -3.60
N LYS A 2 -3.09 15.26 -3.26
CA LYS A 2 -3.35 16.70 -3.21
C LYS A 2 -2.44 17.39 -4.24
N ASN A 3 -3.02 18.12 -5.19
CA ASN A 3 -2.28 18.74 -6.30
C ASN A 3 -1.29 17.79 -7.00
N GLY A 4 -1.68 16.53 -7.21
CA GLY A 4 -0.81 15.51 -7.79
C GLY A 4 0.23 14.90 -6.84
N VAL A 5 0.39 15.43 -5.63
CA VAL A 5 1.34 14.90 -4.63
C VAL A 5 0.66 13.82 -3.78
N PRO A 6 1.23 12.61 -3.69
CA PRO A 6 0.69 11.56 -2.83
C PRO A 6 1.01 11.85 -1.35
N PHE A 7 0.07 11.55 -0.46
CA PHE A 7 0.28 11.60 0.99
C PHE A 7 -0.59 10.55 1.69
N ILE A 8 -0.17 10.13 2.87
CA ILE A 8 -0.92 9.27 3.79
C ILE A 8 -1.05 10.00 5.10
N THR A 9 -2.26 10.19 5.60
CA THR A 9 -2.53 10.93 6.83
C THR A 9 -3.49 10.17 7.74
N MET A 10 -3.64 10.62 8.97
CA MET A 10 -4.65 10.09 9.90
C MET A 10 -6.04 10.64 9.55
N PRO A 11 -7.12 9.87 9.76
CA PRO A 11 -8.47 10.36 9.48
C PRO A 11 -8.80 11.70 10.17
N LYS A 12 -8.32 11.90 11.39
CA LYS A 12 -8.53 13.15 12.16
C LYS A 12 -7.80 14.37 11.58
N GLU A 13 -6.80 14.16 10.75
CA GLU A 13 -5.99 15.20 10.12
C GLU A 13 -6.44 15.46 8.66
N PHE A 14 -7.28 14.58 8.13
CA PHE A 14 -7.80 14.71 6.77
C PHE A 14 -8.89 15.78 6.74
N SER A 15 -8.75 16.73 5.82
CA SER A 15 -9.78 17.71 5.50
C SER A 15 -10.01 17.69 4.00
N ALA A 16 -11.24 17.47 3.59
CA ALA A 16 -11.63 17.53 2.19
C ALA A 16 -11.50 18.96 1.66
N SER A 17 -10.87 19.12 0.51
CA SER A 17 -10.68 20.41 -0.16
C SER A 17 -10.66 20.21 -1.68
N ALA A 18 -10.88 21.29 -2.43
CA ALA A 18 -10.99 21.24 -3.90
C ALA A 18 -9.69 20.77 -4.62
N ASP A 19 -8.57 20.82 -3.92
CA ASP A 19 -7.27 20.38 -4.41
C ASP A 19 -6.98 18.87 -4.15
N ILE A 20 -7.91 18.16 -3.49
CA ILE A 20 -7.86 16.70 -3.37
C ILE A 20 -8.42 16.06 -4.63
N THR A 21 -7.56 15.49 -5.45
CA THR A 21 -7.95 14.85 -6.71
C THR A 21 -8.37 13.39 -6.54
N MET A 22 -7.89 12.71 -5.50
CA MET A 22 -8.21 11.32 -5.20
C MET A 22 -7.95 11.05 -3.72
N ALA A 23 -8.86 10.34 -3.06
CA ALA A 23 -8.70 9.85 -1.70
C ALA A 23 -9.23 8.43 -1.55
N VAL A 24 -8.58 7.62 -0.74
CA VAL A 24 -9.02 6.29 -0.33
C VAL A 24 -8.75 6.13 1.16
N GLN A 25 -9.68 5.49 1.86
CA GLN A 25 -9.52 5.16 3.27
C GLN A 25 -9.26 3.67 3.43
N ALA A 26 -8.17 3.34 4.09
CA ALA A 26 -7.79 1.97 4.41
C ALA A 26 -6.92 1.94 5.67
N GLY A 27 -6.45 0.76 6.07
CA GLY A 27 -5.58 0.61 7.24
C GLY A 27 -5.30 -0.86 7.55
N PRO A 28 -4.41 -1.08 8.52
CA PRO A 28 -3.73 -0.10 9.37
C PRO A 28 -2.59 0.66 8.66
N ARG A 29 -2.12 1.76 9.27
CA ARG A 29 -0.84 2.35 8.90
C ARG A 29 0.29 1.38 9.24
N LEU A 30 1.18 1.13 8.28
CA LEU A 30 2.31 0.22 8.40
C LEU A 30 3.61 0.95 8.76
N VAL A 31 3.79 2.11 8.17
CA VAL A 31 4.92 3.01 8.43
C VAL A 31 4.38 4.42 8.58
N ILE A 32 4.84 5.13 9.60
CA ILE A 32 4.50 6.51 9.93
C ILE A 32 5.80 7.27 10.08
N ASP A 33 6.13 8.12 9.12
CA ASP A 33 7.36 8.92 9.10
C ASP A 33 8.61 8.09 9.42
N GLY A 34 8.71 6.91 8.81
CA GLY A 34 9.81 5.98 8.98
C GLY A 34 9.75 5.12 10.25
N SER A 35 8.69 5.21 11.05
CA SER A 35 8.49 4.38 12.25
C SER A 35 7.39 3.34 12.04
N ILE A 36 7.57 2.14 12.56
CA ILE A 36 6.56 1.07 12.52
C ILE A 36 5.73 1.15 13.81
N PRO A 37 4.42 1.38 13.73
CA PRO A 37 3.54 1.37 14.90
C PRO A 37 3.31 -0.05 15.41
N LYS A 38 2.66 -0.18 16.57
CA LYS A 38 2.16 -1.47 17.05
C LYS A 38 1.09 -2.00 16.09
N LEU A 39 1.29 -3.18 15.57
CA LEU A 39 0.42 -3.84 14.59
C LEU A 39 -0.21 -5.08 15.22
N LYS A 40 -1.41 -5.43 14.75
CA LYS A 40 -2.08 -6.67 15.13
C LYS A 40 -1.33 -7.87 14.55
N GLU A 41 -1.33 -8.96 15.29
CA GLU A 41 -0.83 -10.24 14.81
C GLU A 41 -1.78 -10.85 13.77
N GLY A 42 -1.28 -11.85 13.07
CA GLY A 42 -2.01 -12.58 12.06
C GLY A 42 -1.28 -12.67 10.74
N ILE A 43 -1.36 -13.83 10.11
CA ILE A 43 -0.73 -14.15 8.83
C ILE A 43 -1.82 -14.19 7.76
N ALA A 44 -1.65 -13.46 6.67
CA ALA A 44 -2.58 -13.45 5.53
C ALA A 44 -1.86 -12.96 4.26
N ALA A 45 -2.49 -13.15 3.10
CA ALA A 45 -2.15 -12.39 1.92
C ALA A 45 -2.34 -10.89 2.17
N ARG A 46 -1.51 -10.04 1.59
CA ARG A 46 -1.46 -8.61 1.89
C ARG A 46 -1.44 -7.77 0.64
N THR A 47 -2.11 -6.63 0.74
CA THR A 47 -2.05 -5.53 -0.22
C THR A 47 -1.66 -4.26 0.53
N ALA A 48 -0.75 -3.47 -0.01
CA ALA A 48 -0.29 -2.23 0.63
C ALA A 48 0.06 -1.16 -0.39
N VAL A 49 0.02 0.08 0.07
CA VAL A 49 0.57 1.25 -0.62
C VAL A 49 1.59 1.93 0.27
N GLY A 50 2.69 2.38 -0.31
CA GLY A 50 3.70 3.16 0.37
C GLY A 50 4.12 4.36 -0.44
N ILE A 51 4.72 5.34 0.26
CA ILE A 51 5.29 6.54 -0.33
C ILE A 51 6.72 6.64 0.18
N THR A 52 7.67 6.66 -0.74
CA THR A 52 9.08 6.86 -0.45
C THR A 52 9.37 8.31 -0.11
N ARG A 53 10.55 8.60 0.44
CA ARG A 53 10.95 9.98 0.76
C ARG A 53 11.06 10.88 -0.47
N ASP A 54 11.39 10.31 -1.62
CA ASP A 54 11.46 11.00 -2.92
C ASP A 54 10.10 11.06 -3.65
N GLY A 55 9.00 10.72 -2.96
CA GLY A 55 7.63 10.89 -3.45
C GLY A 55 7.12 9.79 -4.38
N LYS A 56 7.87 8.69 -4.56
CA LYS A 56 7.40 7.56 -5.37
C LYS A 56 6.31 6.79 -4.63
N VAL A 57 5.27 6.40 -5.36
CA VAL A 57 4.22 5.51 -4.87
C VAL A 57 4.61 4.07 -5.17
N ILE A 58 4.58 3.24 -4.14
CA ILE A 58 4.84 1.80 -4.21
C ILE A 58 3.51 1.08 -3.97
N LEU A 59 3.12 0.24 -4.90
CA LEU A 59 2.04 -0.73 -4.71
C LEU A 59 2.66 -2.10 -4.47
N LEU A 60 2.21 -2.77 -3.42
CA LEU A 60 2.71 -4.09 -3.04
C LEU A 60 1.54 -5.04 -2.85
N VAL A 61 1.69 -6.24 -3.38
CA VAL A 61 0.81 -7.37 -3.13
C VAL A 61 1.66 -8.60 -2.83
N THR A 62 1.21 -9.47 -1.92
CA THR A 62 1.86 -10.77 -1.70
C THR A 62 1.10 -11.85 -2.45
N GLU A 63 1.83 -12.68 -3.19
CA GLU A 63 1.32 -13.82 -3.92
C GLU A 63 1.88 -15.12 -3.31
N GLY A 64 1.02 -16.09 -3.00
CA GLY A 64 1.43 -17.41 -2.53
C GLY A 64 2.20 -17.45 -1.19
N SER A 65 2.47 -16.32 -0.59
CA SER A 65 3.28 -16.19 0.63
C SER A 65 2.61 -15.27 1.64
N PRO A 66 1.68 -15.79 2.45
CA PRO A 66 1.06 -15.01 3.50
C PRO A 66 2.10 -14.55 4.53
N ILE A 67 2.00 -13.29 4.95
CA ILE A 67 2.92 -12.68 5.93
C ILE A 67 2.17 -11.91 7.01
N THR A 68 2.86 -11.60 8.10
CA THR A 68 2.33 -10.74 9.16
C THR A 68 2.34 -9.27 8.71
N LEU A 69 1.51 -8.44 9.36
CA LEU A 69 1.56 -6.98 9.16
C LEU A 69 2.91 -6.41 9.61
N GLN A 70 3.54 -7.00 10.61
CA GLN A 70 4.86 -6.57 11.10
C GLN A 70 5.95 -6.81 10.03
N GLU A 71 5.95 -7.98 9.41
CA GLU A 71 6.92 -8.27 8.33
C GLU A 71 6.65 -7.40 7.10
N LEU A 72 5.36 -7.19 6.73
CA LEU A 72 5.00 -6.28 5.66
C LEU A 72 5.52 -4.86 5.93
N ALA A 73 5.28 -4.33 7.14
CA ALA A 73 5.74 -3.01 7.54
C ALA A 73 7.28 -2.91 7.51
N ARG A 74 7.98 -3.95 7.96
CA ARG A 74 9.44 -4.02 7.89
C ARG A 74 9.92 -3.92 6.44
N ARG A 75 9.37 -4.72 5.52
CA ARG A 75 9.73 -4.69 4.10
C ARG A 75 9.43 -3.35 3.44
N MET A 76 8.30 -2.73 3.78
CA MET A 76 7.99 -1.38 3.27
C MET A 76 8.99 -0.33 3.75
N LYS A 77 9.52 -0.46 4.98
CA LYS A 77 10.37 0.54 5.63
C LYS A 77 11.85 0.42 5.27
N ILE A 78 12.43 -0.79 5.38
CA ILE A 78 13.89 -0.96 5.29
C ILE A 78 14.44 -0.54 3.93
N SER A 79 15.75 -0.30 3.89
CA SER A 79 16.45 0.15 2.69
C SER A 79 16.41 -0.89 1.56
N ARG A 80 16.60 -0.45 0.33
CA ARG A 80 16.70 -1.34 -0.83
C ARG A 80 17.92 -2.26 -0.74
N TYR A 81 18.99 -1.81 -0.12
CA TYR A 81 20.18 -2.64 0.15
C TYR A 81 19.87 -3.83 1.07
N GLU A 82 18.88 -3.68 1.94
CA GLU A 82 18.38 -4.73 2.83
C GLU A 82 17.19 -5.50 2.25
N GLY A 83 16.88 -5.30 0.96
CA GLY A 83 15.75 -5.92 0.29
C GLY A 83 14.39 -5.29 0.61
N GLY A 84 14.36 -4.04 1.04
CA GLY A 84 13.13 -3.28 1.32
C GLY A 84 12.76 -2.26 0.25
N LEU A 85 11.77 -1.42 0.57
CA LEU A 85 11.15 -0.48 -0.37
C LEU A 85 11.32 0.99 0.02
N GLU A 86 11.99 1.30 1.13
CA GLU A 86 12.34 2.64 1.60
C GLU A 86 11.17 3.61 1.77
N CYS A 87 9.98 3.09 2.09
CA CYS A 87 8.82 3.93 2.30
C CYS A 87 8.94 4.73 3.59
N ALA A 88 8.75 6.04 3.52
CA ALA A 88 8.61 6.90 4.68
C ALA A 88 7.23 6.76 5.32
N ASN A 89 6.21 6.54 4.52
CA ASN A 89 4.84 6.28 4.94
C ASN A 89 4.27 5.09 4.17
N ALA A 90 3.52 4.23 4.85
CA ALA A 90 2.84 3.10 4.22
C ALA A 90 1.55 2.72 4.95
N MET A 91 0.63 2.13 4.21
CA MET A 91 -0.69 1.73 4.68
C MET A 91 -1.08 0.39 4.05
N ALA A 92 -1.69 -0.50 4.83
CA ALA A 92 -2.30 -1.71 4.30
C ALA A 92 -3.68 -1.40 3.70
N PHE A 93 -4.04 -2.14 2.67
CA PHE A 93 -5.42 -2.33 2.26
C PHE A 93 -6.00 -3.59 2.91
N ASP A 94 -7.26 -3.90 2.62
CA ASP A 94 -7.83 -5.17 3.00
C ASP A 94 -7.01 -6.33 2.40
N GLY A 95 -6.82 -7.36 3.20
CA GLY A 95 -5.95 -8.49 2.89
C GLY A 95 -6.72 -9.82 2.82
N GLY A 96 -6.00 -10.93 2.95
CA GLY A 96 -6.62 -12.25 2.87
C GLY A 96 -7.30 -12.48 1.53
N GLY A 97 -8.56 -12.91 1.55
CA GLY A 97 -9.35 -13.16 0.35
C GLY A 97 -9.63 -11.93 -0.52
N SER A 98 -9.49 -10.72 0.02
CA SER A 98 -9.64 -9.46 -0.73
C SER A 98 -8.38 -9.05 -1.48
N THR A 99 -7.24 -9.74 -1.26
CA THR A 99 -6.00 -9.46 -1.98
C THR A 99 -6.15 -9.80 -3.45
N GLN A 100 -6.10 -8.79 -4.31
CA GLN A 100 -6.22 -8.91 -5.76
C GLN A 100 -5.27 -7.95 -6.44
N ALA A 101 -4.71 -8.34 -7.57
CA ALA A 101 -3.90 -7.45 -8.40
C ALA A 101 -3.92 -7.89 -9.85
N TYR A 102 -3.95 -6.91 -10.73
CA TYR A 102 -3.66 -7.11 -12.15
C TYR A 102 -2.65 -6.07 -12.60
N ALA A 103 -1.61 -6.49 -13.28
CA ALA A 103 -0.64 -5.60 -13.88
C ALA A 103 -0.25 -6.11 -15.27
N LYS A 104 -0.22 -5.19 -16.25
CA LYS A 104 0.31 -5.46 -17.58
C LYS A 104 1.22 -4.32 -17.98
N ILE A 105 2.53 -4.60 -18.00
CA ILE A 105 3.58 -3.62 -18.29
C ILE A 105 4.56 -4.23 -19.27
N LYS A 106 4.52 -3.79 -20.51
CA LYS A 106 5.34 -4.36 -21.60
C LYS A 106 5.16 -5.88 -21.69
N ASN A 107 6.22 -6.66 -21.43
CA ASN A 107 6.23 -8.11 -21.45
C ASN A 107 5.94 -8.75 -20.09
N PHE A 108 5.63 -7.96 -19.07
CA PHE A 108 5.28 -8.44 -17.75
C PHE A 108 3.76 -8.42 -17.59
N GLU A 109 3.20 -9.56 -17.18
CA GLU A 109 1.79 -9.69 -16.83
C GLU A 109 1.66 -10.43 -15.50
N LEU A 110 0.86 -9.89 -14.61
CA LEU A 110 0.54 -10.48 -13.31
C LEU A 110 -0.97 -10.46 -13.15
N SER A 111 -1.55 -11.59 -12.74
CA SER A 111 -2.94 -11.69 -12.30
C SER A 111 -2.97 -12.44 -10.98
N ILE A 112 -3.47 -11.79 -9.94
CA ILE A 112 -3.73 -12.37 -8.62
C ILE A 112 -5.22 -12.24 -8.37
N ASP A 113 -5.92 -13.35 -8.39
CA ASP A 113 -7.34 -13.41 -8.17
C ASP A 113 -7.63 -13.59 -6.68
N GLY A 114 -8.48 -12.72 -6.14
CA GLY A 114 -9.03 -12.88 -4.80
C GLY A 114 -10.26 -13.77 -4.80
N ILE A 115 -10.67 -14.17 -3.61
CA ILE A 115 -11.88 -14.97 -3.39
C ILE A 115 -13.04 -14.14 -2.84
N SER A 116 -12.81 -12.88 -2.50
CA SER A 116 -13.81 -11.97 -1.96
C SER A 116 -14.17 -10.89 -2.97
N TYR A 117 -15.44 -10.48 -2.98
CA TYR A 117 -15.84 -9.26 -3.69
C TYR A 117 -15.26 -8.04 -3.00
N ILE A 118 -14.71 -7.11 -3.80
CA ILE A 118 -14.18 -5.82 -3.33
C ILE A 118 -15.01 -4.68 -3.90
N THR A 119 -15.17 -3.62 -3.12
CA THR A 119 -15.99 -2.45 -3.50
C THR A 119 -15.19 -1.36 -4.21
N ASN A 120 -13.88 -1.36 -4.05
CA ASN A 120 -13.00 -0.35 -4.66
C ASN A 120 -11.60 -0.92 -4.88
N GLY A 121 -10.84 -0.24 -5.70
CA GLY A 121 -9.44 -0.58 -6.00
C GLY A 121 -8.66 0.66 -6.40
N LEU A 122 -7.35 0.54 -6.43
CA LEU A 122 -6.44 1.56 -6.92
C LEU A 122 -5.91 1.14 -8.29
N ALA A 123 -6.07 2.00 -9.30
CA ALA A 123 -5.57 1.75 -10.64
C ALA A 123 -4.56 2.82 -11.07
N VAL A 124 -3.56 2.39 -11.84
CA VAL A 124 -2.54 3.25 -12.43
C VAL A 124 -2.50 3.00 -13.93
N PHE A 125 -2.60 4.05 -14.71
CA PHE A 125 -2.53 4.00 -16.17
C PHE A 125 -1.35 4.82 -16.66
N ALA A 126 -0.68 4.33 -17.70
CA ALA A 126 0.27 5.15 -18.43
C ALA A 126 -0.47 6.32 -19.12
N LYS A 127 0.18 7.47 -19.14
CA LYS A 127 -0.26 8.62 -19.95
C LYS A 127 0.27 8.49 -21.36
#